data_c0333e78011cc3d3b4be198af84af283
#
_entry.id   c0333e78011cc3d3b4be198af84af283
#
_cell.length_a   1.000
_cell.length_b   1.000
_cell.length_c   1.000
_cell.angle_alpha   90.00
_cell.angle_beta   90.00
_cell.angle_gamma   90.00
#
_symmetry.space_group_name_H-M   'P 1'
#
loop_
_entity.id
_entity.type
_entity.pdbx_description
1 polymer ?
#
loop_
_entity_poly.entity_id
_entity_poly.type
_entity_poly.pdbx_seq_one_letter_code
_entity_poly.pdbx_strand_id
1 'polypeptide(L)'
;MNKLLISSLLLCMASSAFARPSQTIPSMDEQVSQFYNIQQTDMAYGDRALRIYSAVPYNVTAQRPVLYMLDGNGLYPKAVNRAVAKLPADKLPIIIGIGYPIDEAFPKVWRTLDYTPPVTGEDFKQGGGAPVLYQFLTGTIRPWAEQQFPIDKSKQTLFGHSFGGLFTLMAYQQQPDDFQFYVSASPSLWWGKGSMVDLAKLTAKQTASPLFVTLGGLEESPDLSKLSAEQVQNYQARKSWISTRQVCTEIANHQRHCEFTLFDGKNHGSVIPDAIDKALDVASQ
;
A
#
# COMPACT_ATOMS: atom_id res chain seq x y z
N MET A 1 32.98 50.10 25.02
CA MET A 1 33.07 48.65 24.77
C MET A 1 31.66 48.06 24.73
N ASN A 2 31.04 48.06 23.55
CA ASN A 2 29.69 47.51 23.36
C ASN A 2 29.80 46.09 22.76
N LYS A 3 29.38 45.09 23.52
CA LYS A 3 29.27 43.73 23.03
C LYS A 3 27.91 43.56 22.33
N LEU A 4 27.91 43.42 20.98
CA LEU A 4 26.74 42.97 20.23
C LEU A 4 26.58 41.44 20.46
N LEU A 5 25.47 41.06 21.06
CA LEU A 5 24.98 39.69 21.08
C LEU A 5 24.23 39.43 19.76
N ILE A 6 24.85 38.63 18.89
CA ILE A 6 24.19 38.10 17.68
C ILE A 6 23.41 36.88 18.13
N SER A 7 22.10 37.01 18.18
CA SER A 7 21.16 35.89 18.45
C SER A 7 20.93 35.16 17.13
N SER A 8 21.56 33.98 16.96
CA SER A 8 21.33 33.11 15.82
C SER A 8 19.97 32.43 15.95
N LEU A 9 19.00 32.95 15.20
CA LEU A 9 17.70 32.28 15.04
C LEU A 9 17.88 31.07 14.12
N LEU A 10 17.94 29.86 14.67
CA LEU A 10 17.87 28.62 13.91
C LEU A 10 16.45 28.49 13.34
N LEU A 11 16.30 28.81 12.05
CA LEU A 11 15.09 28.56 11.29
C LEU A 11 15.04 27.06 10.99
N CYS A 12 14.30 26.27 11.79
CA CYS A 12 13.95 24.91 11.45
C CYS A 12 13.02 24.93 10.23
N MET A 13 13.59 24.77 9.05
CA MET A 13 12.81 24.56 7.84
C MET A 13 12.19 23.15 7.89
N ALA A 14 10.92 23.08 8.19
CA ALA A 14 10.11 21.87 8.03
C ALA A 14 9.91 21.61 6.53
N SER A 15 10.82 20.85 5.91
CA SER A 15 10.73 20.37 4.54
C SER A 15 9.81 19.14 4.50
N SER A 16 8.51 19.33 4.37
CA SER A 16 7.53 18.23 4.60
C SER A 16 6.61 17.85 3.44
N ALA A 17 6.82 18.33 2.20
CA ALA A 17 5.85 18.02 1.14
C ALA A 17 6.13 16.75 0.32
N PHE A 18 7.38 16.27 0.25
CA PHE A 18 7.76 15.04 -0.48
C PHE A 18 8.94 14.32 0.21
N ALA A 19 8.88 14.19 1.52
CA ALA A 19 9.89 13.39 2.23
C ALA A 19 9.80 11.94 1.73
N ARG A 20 10.92 11.40 1.24
CA ARG A 20 11.03 9.96 0.96
C ARG A 20 10.73 9.21 2.26
N PRO A 21 9.94 8.12 2.23
CA PRO A 21 9.72 7.31 3.42
C PRO A 21 11.07 6.89 4.02
N SER A 22 11.16 6.88 5.35
CA SER A 22 12.34 6.34 6.03
C SER A 22 12.60 4.91 5.56
N GLN A 23 13.86 4.58 5.32
CA GLN A 23 14.29 3.22 4.98
C GLN A 23 14.49 2.34 6.22
N THR A 24 14.38 2.89 7.42
CA THR A 24 14.42 2.12 8.66
C THR A 24 13.14 1.28 8.78
N ILE A 25 13.29 -0.02 8.98
CA ILE A 25 12.16 -0.92 9.25
C ILE A 25 11.56 -0.52 10.60
N PRO A 26 10.25 -0.23 10.67
CA PRO A 26 9.62 0.11 11.93
C PRO A 26 9.65 -1.06 12.93
N SER A 27 9.79 -0.75 14.21
CA SER A 27 9.65 -1.75 15.27
C SER A 27 8.17 -2.11 15.49
N MET A 28 7.96 -3.33 15.98
CA MET A 28 6.69 -3.70 16.59
C MET A 28 6.67 -3.27 18.06
N ASP A 29 5.51 -2.86 18.54
CA ASP A 29 5.28 -2.53 19.93
C ASP A 29 5.29 -3.82 20.77
N GLU A 30 5.81 -3.77 21.99
CA GLU A 30 5.94 -4.94 22.88
C GLU A 30 4.59 -5.62 23.15
N GLN A 31 3.52 -4.84 23.24
CA GLN A 31 2.16 -5.35 23.46
C GLN A 31 1.65 -6.26 22.34
N VAL A 32 2.20 -6.18 21.12
CA VAL A 32 1.78 -7.03 19.98
C VAL A 32 1.88 -8.51 20.32
N SER A 33 2.92 -8.91 21.07
CA SER A 33 3.14 -10.30 21.49
C SER A 33 2.04 -10.87 22.39
N GLN A 34 1.18 -10.03 22.96
CA GLN A 34 0.02 -10.46 23.76
C GLN A 34 -1.19 -10.84 22.89
N PHE A 35 -1.23 -10.36 21.65
CA PHE A 35 -2.37 -10.52 20.74
C PHE A 35 -2.09 -11.40 19.54
N TYR A 36 -0.84 -11.39 19.05
CA TYR A 36 -0.45 -12.04 17.81
C TYR A 36 0.72 -12.99 17.98
N ASN A 37 0.63 -14.15 17.35
CA ASN A 37 1.78 -14.99 17.02
C ASN A 37 2.43 -14.44 15.74
N ILE A 38 3.65 -13.93 15.86
CA ILE A 38 4.42 -13.31 14.79
C ILE A 38 5.40 -14.33 14.21
N GLN A 39 5.33 -14.51 12.90
CA GLN A 39 6.20 -15.43 12.15
C GLN A 39 6.71 -14.76 10.88
N GLN A 40 7.79 -15.30 10.33
CA GLN A 40 8.28 -14.95 8.98
C GLN A 40 8.78 -16.22 8.28
N THR A 41 8.58 -16.22 6.95
CA THR A 41 9.00 -17.33 6.08
C THR A 41 9.54 -16.75 4.79
N ASP A 42 10.74 -17.17 4.39
CA ASP A 42 11.29 -16.79 3.10
C ASP A 42 10.87 -17.82 2.04
N MET A 43 10.34 -17.35 0.93
CA MET A 43 9.88 -18.18 -0.20
C MET A 43 10.74 -17.90 -1.42
N ALA A 44 11.19 -18.94 -2.11
CA ALA A 44 11.91 -18.80 -3.38
C ALA A 44 11.01 -18.12 -4.42
N TYR A 45 11.52 -17.09 -5.09
CA TYR A 45 10.83 -16.29 -6.07
C TYR A 45 11.77 -15.98 -7.24
N GLY A 46 11.76 -16.82 -8.25
CA GLY A 46 12.74 -16.79 -9.33
C GLY A 46 14.17 -16.99 -8.79
N ASP A 47 15.05 -16.06 -9.09
CA ASP A 47 16.44 -16.01 -8.60
C ASP A 47 16.61 -15.31 -7.24
N ARG A 48 15.52 -14.91 -6.60
CA ARG A 48 15.44 -14.17 -5.35
C ARG A 48 14.56 -14.88 -4.32
N ALA A 49 14.30 -14.23 -3.22
CA ALA A 49 13.29 -14.64 -2.25
C ALA A 49 12.36 -13.47 -1.91
N LEU A 50 11.12 -13.80 -1.60
CA LEU A 50 10.21 -12.92 -0.87
C LEU A 50 10.18 -13.34 0.58
N ARG A 51 10.11 -12.38 1.49
CA ARG A 51 9.85 -12.60 2.91
C ARG A 51 8.38 -12.37 3.20
N ILE A 52 7.73 -13.42 3.67
CA ILE A 52 6.34 -13.38 4.08
C ILE A 52 6.29 -13.23 5.59
N TYR A 53 5.77 -12.11 6.05
CA TYR A 53 5.50 -11.83 7.45
C TYR A 53 4.08 -12.24 7.77
N SER A 54 3.85 -12.89 8.91
CA SER A 54 2.49 -13.25 9.33
C SER A 54 2.25 -12.90 10.79
N ALA A 55 1.12 -12.25 11.06
CA ALA A 55 0.57 -12.02 12.38
C ALA A 55 -0.76 -12.77 12.49
N VAL A 56 -0.79 -13.78 13.33
CA VAL A 56 -1.97 -14.62 13.55
C VAL A 56 -2.48 -14.37 14.96
N PRO A 57 -3.74 -13.90 15.14
CA PRO A 57 -4.28 -13.65 16.46
C PRO A 57 -4.26 -14.92 17.32
N TYR A 58 -4.00 -14.79 18.64
CA TYR A 58 -4.13 -15.90 19.57
C TYR A 58 -5.60 -16.28 19.82
N ASN A 59 -5.82 -17.49 20.29
CA ASN A 59 -7.15 -18.01 20.70
C ASN A 59 -8.21 -17.94 19.60
N VAL A 60 -7.80 -18.21 18.36
CA VAL A 60 -8.72 -18.24 17.22
C VAL A 60 -9.56 -19.51 17.29
N THR A 61 -10.84 -19.37 17.59
CA THR A 61 -11.83 -20.47 17.63
C THR A 61 -12.61 -20.62 16.32
N ALA A 62 -12.48 -19.65 15.41
CA ALA A 62 -13.14 -19.62 14.11
C ALA A 62 -12.19 -19.06 13.05
N GLN A 63 -12.50 -19.26 11.77
CA GLN A 63 -11.77 -18.64 10.68
C GLN A 63 -11.78 -17.11 10.80
N ARG A 64 -10.68 -16.46 10.39
CA ARG A 64 -10.48 -15.02 10.50
C ARG A 64 -10.34 -14.38 9.12
N PRO A 65 -10.84 -13.15 8.96
CA PRO A 65 -10.49 -12.32 7.83
C PRO A 65 -8.98 -12.17 7.70
N VAL A 66 -8.48 -11.95 6.48
CA VAL A 66 -7.05 -11.73 6.23
C VAL A 66 -6.79 -10.47 5.43
N LEU A 67 -5.76 -9.73 5.83
CA LEU A 67 -5.20 -8.59 5.12
C LEU A 67 -3.86 -8.99 4.52
N TYR A 68 -3.80 -9.14 3.20
CA TYR A 68 -2.55 -9.22 2.44
C TYR A 68 -2.08 -7.82 2.12
N MET A 69 -0.83 -7.51 2.45
CA MET A 69 -0.28 -6.18 2.21
C MET A 69 1.10 -6.22 1.58
N LEU A 70 1.29 -5.36 0.59
CA LEU A 70 2.58 -5.14 -0.05
C LEU A 70 3.48 -4.25 0.83
N ASP A 71 4.76 -4.11 0.45
CA ASP A 71 5.76 -3.38 1.25
C ASP A 71 5.87 -3.91 2.69
N GLY A 72 5.85 -5.24 2.85
CA GLY A 72 5.83 -5.91 4.16
C GLY A 72 6.90 -5.41 5.13
N ASN A 73 8.13 -5.13 4.66
CA ASN A 73 9.19 -4.60 5.50
C ASN A 73 8.79 -3.28 6.19
N GLY A 74 8.19 -2.34 5.44
CA GLY A 74 7.90 -1.00 5.93
C GLY A 74 6.49 -0.81 6.51
N LEU A 75 5.51 -1.56 6.02
CA LEU A 75 4.10 -1.36 6.36
C LEU A 75 3.55 -2.40 7.33
N TYR A 76 4.00 -3.66 7.27
CA TYR A 76 3.48 -4.71 8.12
C TYR A 76 3.65 -4.43 9.63
N PRO A 77 4.83 -4.00 10.16
CA PRO A 77 4.93 -3.68 11.57
C PRO A 77 3.97 -2.56 12.00
N LYS A 78 3.78 -1.55 11.13
CA LYS A 78 2.82 -0.47 11.38
C LYS A 78 1.39 -0.98 11.42
N ALA A 79 1.01 -1.87 10.50
CA ALA A 79 -0.33 -2.43 10.45
C ALA A 79 -0.65 -3.26 11.68
N VAL A 80 0.30 -4.10 12.12
CA VAL A 80 0.13 -4.92 13.33
C VAL A 80 -0.02 -4.05 14.58
N ASN A 81 0.85 -3.03 14.77
CA ASN A 81 0.74 -2.09 15.88
C ASN A 81 -0.62 -1.37 15.87
N ARG A 82 -1.08 -0.90 14.71
CA ARG A 82 -2.36 -0.20 14.58
C ARG A 82 -3.55 -1.13 14.79
N ALA A 83 -3.49 -2.37 14.33
CA ALA A 83 -4.54 -3.35 14.58
C ALA A 83 -4.77 -3.56 16.08
N VAL A 84 -3.69 -3.78 16.84
CA VAL A 84 -3.74 -3.94 18.31
C VAL A 84 -4.26 -2.66 19.00
N ALA A 85 -3.86 -1.49 18.51
CA ALA A 85 -4.28 -0.22 19.11
C ALA A 85 -5.74 0.15 18.83
N LYS A 86 -6.32 -0.33 17.70
CA LYS A 86 -7.64 0.13 17.21
C LYS A 86 -8.75 -0.89 17.31
N LEU A 87 -8.44 -2.17 17.12
CA LEU A 87 -9.45 -3.21 16.98
C LEU A 87 -9.62 -4.00 18.27
N PRO A 88 -10.84 -4.39 18.62
CA PRO A 88 -11.05 -5.37 19.69
C PRO A 88 -10.36 -6.69 19.35
N ALA A 89 -9.90 -7.43 20.36
CA ALA A 89 -9.15 -8.67 20.19
C ALA A 89 -9.89 -9.73 19.35
N ASP A 90 -11.22 -9.77 19.48
CA ASP A 90 -12.09 -10.68 18.71
C ASP A 90 -12.32 -10.24 17.26
N LYS A 91 -11.86 -9.04 16.87
CA LYS A 91 -11.94 -8.49 15.50
C LYS A 91 -10.59 -8.40 14.79
N LEU A 92 -9.52 -8.80 15.44
CA LEU A 92 -8.19 -8.77 14.85
C LEU A 92 -8.12 -9.70 13.62
N PRO A 93 -7.77 -9.18 12.41
CA PRO A 93 -7.56 -10.02 11.24
C PRO A 93 -6.21 -10.73 11.29
N ILE A 94 -6.04 -11.77 10.51
CA ILE A 94 -4.71 -12.25 10.14
C ILE A 94 -4.07 -11.21 9.22
N ILE A 95 -2.81 -10.85 9.44
CA ILE A 95 -2.09 -9.89 8.60
C ILE A 95 -0.90 -10.61 7.94
N ILE A 96 -0.86 -10.59 6.62
CA ILE A 96 0.19 -11.18 5.80
C ILE A 96 0.92 -10.05 5.06
N GLY A 97 2.15 -9.75 5.47
CA GLY A 97 3.02 -8.79 4.79
C GLY A 97 3.89 -9.47 3.74
N ILE A 98 3.86 -8.99 2.50
CA ILE A 98 4.72 -9.45 1.42
C ILE A 98 5.86 -8.45 1.27
N GLY A 99 7.07 -8.89 1.57
CA GLY A 99 8.27 -8.07 1.55
C GLY A 99 9.48 -8.84 1.06
N TYR A 100 10.66 -8.42 1.49
CA TYR A 100 11.94 -8.89 0.99
C TYR A 100 12.89 -9.21 2.15
N PRO A 101 13.79 -10.21 2.02
CA PRO A 101 14.82 -10.50 3.01
C PRO A 101 15.98 -9.48 2.95
N ILE A 102 15.66 -8.20 3.07
CA ILE A 102 16.56 -7.04 2.98
C ILE A 102 16.28 -6.13 4.17
N ASP A 103 17.31 -5.50 4.72
CA ASP A 103 17.20 -4.57 5.85
C ASP A 103 16.89 -3.13 5.38
N GLU A 104 15.83 -3.01 4.57
CA GLU A 104 15.28 -1.74 4.10
C GLU A 104 13.76 -1.80 4.17
N ALA A 105 13.13 -0.72 4.68
CA ALA A 105 11.67 -0.64 4.77
C ALA A 105 11.00 -0.63 3.40
N PHE A 106 11.62 0.01 2.42
CA PHE A 106 11.10 0.15 1.05
C PHE A 106 12.21 -0.07 0.02
N PRO A 107 12.64 -1.33 -0.24
CA PRO A 107 13.71 -1.65 -1.18
C PRO A 107 13.35 -1.19 -2.60
N LYS A 108 13.85 -0.01 -2.98
CA LYS A 108 13.39 0.71 -4.19
C LYS A 108 13.49 -0.12 -5.46
N VAL A 109 14.62 -0.80 -5.67
CA VAL A 109 14.86 -1.57 -6.90
C VAL A 109 13.87 -2.73 -7.01
N TRP A 110 13.73 -3.51 -5.94
CA TRP A 110 12.90 -4.72 -5.92
C TRP A 110 11.42 -4.39 -6.01
N ARG A 111 10.94 -3.42 -5.20
CA ARG A 111 9.54 -3.01 -5.25
C ARG A 111 9.16 -2.30 -6.55
N THR A 112 10.10 -1.58 -7.18
CA THR A 112 9.84 -1.01 -8.51
C THR A 112 9.64 -2.11 -9.53
N LEU A 113 10.51 -3.12 -9.56
CA LEU A 113 10.36 -4.27 -10.44
C LEU A 113 9.04 -4.98 -10.20
N ASP A 114 8.79 -5.39 -8.95
CA ASP A 114 7.73 -6.36 -8.64
C ASP A 114 6.32 -5.73 -8.56
N TYR A 115 6.19 -4.42 -8.28
CA TYR A 115 4.87 -3.80 -8.12
C TYR A 115 4.41 -3.01 -9.35
N THR A 116 5.27 -2.83 -10.34
CA THR A 116 4.90 -2.08 -11.53
C THR A 116 4.80 -3.00 -12.76
N PRO A 117 3.79 -2.78 -13.60
CA PRO A 117 3.63 -3.55 -14.83
C PRO A 117 4.63 -3.13 -15.91
N PRO A 118 4.85 -3.98 -16.94
CA PRO A 118 5.75 -3.65 -18.03
C PRO A 118 5.22 -2.46 -18.85
N VAL A 119 6.09 -1.48 -19.07
CA VAL A 119 5.82 -0.29 -19.88
C VAL A 119 7.05 0.04 -20.71
N THR A 120 6.85 0.49 -21.95
CA THR A 120 7.92 0.93 -22.83
C THR A 120 8.45 2.31 -22.40
N GLY A 121 9.77 2.51 -22.52
CA GLY A 121 10.47 3.76 -22.22
C GLY A 121 11.57 3.59 -21.19
N GLU A 122 12.65 4.36 -21.34
CA GLU A 122 13.85 4.30 -20.49
C GLU A 122 13.53 4.55 -19.02
N ASP A 123 12.60 5.48 -18.72
CA ASP A 123 12.19 5.83 -17.36
C ASP A 123 11.51 4.69 -16.61
N PHE A 124 11.02 3.66 -17.32
CA PHE A 124 10.23 2.57 -16.78
C PHE A 124 10.91 1.20 -16.85
N LYS A 125 12.12 1.13 -17.40
CA LYS A 125 12.84 -0.14 -17.64
C LYS A 125 13.15 -0.96 -16.38
N GLN A 126 13.08 -0.36 -15.19
CA GLN A 126 13.30 -1.04 -13.91
C GLN A 126 12.06 -1.76 -13.38
N GLY A 127 10.90 -1.58 -14.02
CA GLY A 127 9.65 -2.23 -13.67
C GLY A 127 9.33 -3.44 -14.54
N GLY A 128 8.11 -3.91 -14.45
CA GLY A 128 7.58 -4.94 -15.37
C GLY A 128 7.28 -6.28 -14.74
N GLY A 129 7.67 -6.52 -13.49
CA GLY A 129 7.48 -7.80 -12.79
C GLY A 129 6.12 -7.99 -12.14
N ALA A 130 5.25 -6.97 -12.13
CA ALA A 130 3.97 -7.06 -11.44
C ALA A 130 3.09 -8.26 -11.87
N PRO A 131 3.02 -8.65 -13.14
CA PRO A 131 2.27 -9.87 -13.51
C PRO A 131 2.84 -11.15 -12.90
N VAL A 132 4.17 -11.23 -12.74
CA VAL A 132 4.84 -12.40 -12.15
C VAL A 132 4.56 -12.45 -10.64
N LEU A 133 4.69 -11.31 -9.95
CA LEU A 133 4.34 -11.24 -8.54
C LEU A 133 2.86 -11.54 -8.30
N TYR A 134 1.96 -11.07 -9.17
CA TYR A 134 0.54 -11.36 -9.05
C TYR A 134 0.26 -12.87 -9.15
N GLN A 135 0.86 -13.55 -10.10
CA GLN A 135 0.74 -15.02 -10.23
C GLN A 135 1.32 -15.74 -9.00
N PHE A 136 2.43 -15.26 -8.47
CA PHE A 136 3.03 -15.83 -7.26
C PHE A 136 2.18 -15.58 -6.01
N LEU A 137 1.61 -14.38 -5.89
CA LEU A 137 0.70 -14.03 -4.80
C LEU A 137 -0.55 -14.92 -4.80
N THR A 138 -1.20 -15.07 -5.95
CA THR A 138 -2.47 -15.81 -6.06
C THR A 138 -2.28 -17.32 -6.15
N GLY A 139 -1.18 -17.78 -6.76
CA GLY A 139 -0.91 -19.21 -6.98
C GLY A 139 -0.02 -19.87 -5.92
N THR A 140 0.71 -19.10 -5.11
CA THR A 140 1.64 -19.64 -4.11
C THR A 140 1.40 -19.08 -2.71
N ILE A 141 1.51 -17.76 -2.52
CA ILE A 141 1.43 -17.15 -1.18
C ILE A 141 0.04 -17.36 -0.58
N ARG A 142 -1.02 -17.03 -1.32
CA ARG A 142 -2.40 -17.16 -0.82
C ARG A 142 -2.78 -18.60 -0.50
N PRO A 143 -2.56 -19.60 -1.38
CA PRO A 143 -2.83 -21.01 -1.05
C PRO A 143 -2.01 -21.52 0.13
N TRP A 144 -0.74 -21.11 0.25
CA TRP A 144 0.09 -21.44 1.40
C TRP A 144 -0.50 -20.87 2.70
N ALA A 145 -0.86 -19.58 2.70
CA ALA A 145 -1.44 -18.94 3.89
C ALA A 145 -2.77 -19.60 4.31
N GLU A 146 -3.62 -19.94 3.33
CA GLU A 146 -4.88 -20.65 3.56
C GLU A 146 -4.72 -22.07 4.12
N GLN A 147 -3.57 -22.69 3.89
CA GLN A 147 -3.22 -24.00 4.48
C GLN A 147 -2.60 -23.88 5.87
N GLN A 148 -1.84 -22.81 6.12
CA GLN A 148 -1.11 -22.62 7.38
C GLN A 148 -1.98 -21.98 8.46
N PHE A 149 -2.95 -21.15 8.09
CA PHE A 149 -3.68 -20.31 9.03
C PHE A 149 -5.20 -20.47 8.88
N PRO A 150 -5.97 -20.22 9.95
CA PRO A 150 -7.44 -20.34 9.92
C PRO A 150 -8.08 -19.13 9.21
N ILE A 151 -7.83 -18.99 7.91
CA ILE A 151 -8.31 -17.88 7.07
C ILE A 151 -9.76 -18.12 6.64
N ASP A 152 -10.61 -17.11 6.80
CA ASP A 152 -11.91 -17.03 6.15
C ASP A 152 -11.70 -16.63 4.67
N LYS A 153 -11.84 -17.61 3.78
CA LYS A 153 -11.62 -17.43 2.33
C LYS A 153 -12.63 -16.47 1.68
N SER A 154 -13.74 -16.19 2.35
CA SER A 154 -14.73 -15.22 1.90
C SER A 154 -14.43 -13.79 2.35
N LYS A 155 -13.32 -13.56 3.09
CA LYS A 155 -12.93 -12.26 3.67
C LYS A 155 -11.43 -12.01 3.52
N GLN A 156 -10.97 -11.99 2.28
CA GLN A 156 -9.57 -11.73 1.95
C GLN A 156 -9.41 -10.34 1.32
N THR A 157 -8.60 -9.50 1.91
CA THR A 157 -8.34 -8.12 1.48
C THR A 157 -6.93 -7.99 0.92
N LEU A 158 -6.77 -7.34 -0.24
CA LEU A 158 -5.47 -6.93 -0.78
C LEU A 158 -5.27 -5.43 -0.58
N PHE A 159 -4.17 -5.05 0.05
CA PHE A 159 -3.78 -3.65 0.29
C PHE A 159 -2.41 -3.34 -0.29
N GLY A 160 -2.28 -2.15 -0.87
CA GLY A 160 -1.00 -1.57 -1.27
C GLY A 160 -1.02 -0.05 -1.29
N HIS A 161 0.14 0.55 -1.07
CA HIS A 161 0.36 1.99 -1.12
C HIS A 161 1.35 2.35 -2.22
N SER A 162 1.15 3.47 -2.92
CA SER A 162 2.08 3.97 -3.95
C SER A 162 2.19 2.99 -5.14
N PHE A 163 3.36 2.43 -5.44
CA PHE A 163 3.50 1.32 -6.39
C PHE A 163 2.69 0.09 -5.97
N GLY A 164 2.60 -0.17 -4.65
CA GLY A 164 1.71 -1.21 -4.14
C GLY A 164 0.24 -0.91 -4.41
N GLY A 165 -0.17 0.38 -4.33
CA GLY A 165 -1.51 0.82 -4.72
C GLY A 165 -1.79 0.62 -6.21
N LEU A 166 -0.81 0.91 -7.08
CA LEU A 166 -0.89 0.62 -8.51
C LEU A 166 -1.02 -0.89 -8.77
N PHE A 167 -0.23 -1.71 -8.07
CA PHE A 167 -0.35 -3.17 -8.14
C PHE A 167 -1.75 -3.65 -7.73
N THR A 168 -2.31 -3.11 -6.65
CA THR A 168 -3.66 -3.44 -6.19
C THR A 168 -4.73 -3.10 -7.25
N LEU A 169 -4.61 -1.96 -7.93
CA LEU A 169 -5.49 -1.61 -9.05
C LEU A 169 -5.30 -2.55 -10.24
N MET A 170 -4.06 -2.93 -10.55
CA MET A 170 -3.77 -3.89 -11.61
C MET A 170 -4.37 -5.26 -11.29
N ALA A 171 -4.23 -5.74 -10.06
CA ALA A 171 -4.84 -7.00 -9.61
C ALA A 171 -6.37 -6.96 -9.76
N TYR A 172 -7.01 -5.88 -9.31
CA TYR A 172 -8.44 -5.66 -9.46
C TYR A 172 -8.88 -5.62 -10.93
N GLN A 173 -8.11 -4.97 -11.80
CA GLN A 173 -8.38 -4.94 -13.24
C GLN A 173 -8.24 -6.31 -13.91
N GLN A 174 -7.25 -7.10 -13.47
CA GLN A 174 -6.94 -8.40 -14.07
C GLN A 174 -7.94 -9.46 -13.66
N GLN A 175 -8.23 -9.59 -12.36
CA GLN A 175 -9.14 -10.60 -11.81
C GLN A 175 -9.78 -10.11 -10.50
N PRO A 176 -10.89 -9.36 -10.59
CA PRO A 176 -11.47 -8.69 -9.43
C PRO A 176 -12.03 -9.65 -8.36
N ASP A 177 -12.26 -10.92 -8.70
CA ASP A 177 -12.80 -11.93 -7.77
C ASP A 177 -11.72 -12.70 -7.00
N ASP A 178 -10.43 -12.46 -7.28
CA ASP A 178 -9.35 -13.12 -6.55
C ASP A 178 -9.27 -12.70 -5.08
N PHE A 179 -9.67 -11.49 -4.78
CA PHE A 179 -9.86 -11.01 -3.41
C PHE A 179 -11.27 -10.46 -3.23
N GLN A 180 -11.81 -10.58 -2.03
CA GLN A 180 -13.14 -10.09 -1.72
C GLN A 180 -13.15 -8.58 -1.51
N PHE A 181 -11.98 -8.00 -1.16
CA PHE A 181 -11.83 -6.56 -0.95
C PHE A 181 -10.48 -6.09 -1.48
N TYR A 182 -10.45 -4.88 -2.04
CA TYR A 182 -9.23 -4.23 -2.52
C TYR A 182 -9.12 -2.83 -1.92
N VAL A 183 -7.94 -2.51 -1.37
CA VAL A 183 -7.65 -1.17 -0.84
C VAL A 183 -6.40 -0.62 -1.52
N SER A 184 -6.60 0.30 -2.45
CA SER A 184 -5.54 0.96 -3.22
C SER A 184 -5.28 2.35 -2.65
N ALA A 185 -4.14 2.53 -1.99
CA ALA A 185 -3.79 3.78 -1.35
C ALA A 185 -2.77 4.57 -2.16
N SER A 186 -3.10 5.83 -2.45
CA SER A 186 -2.24 6.78 -3.18
C SER A 186 -1.53 6.13 -4.38
N PRO A 187 -2.28 5.47 -5.29
CA PRO A 187 -1.69 4.67 -6.36
C PRO A 187 -0.83 5.53 -7.29
N SER A 188 0.35 5.01 -7.64
CA SER A 188 1.29 5.67 -8.56
C SER A 188 0.80 5.64 -10.01
N LEU A 189 -0.33 6.29 -10.31
CA LEU A 189 -0.96 6.29 -11.63
C LEU A 189 -0.07 6.90 -12.73
N TRP A 190 0.94 7.68 -12.34
CA TRP A 190 1.92 8.27 -13.26
C TRP A 190 2.84 7.25 -13.94
N TRP A 191 2.95 6.02 -13.43
CA TRP A 191 3.75 4.97 -14.05
C TRP A 191 3.25 4.71 -15.47
N GLY A 192 4.18 4.67 -16.43
CA GLY A 192 3.81 4.60 -17.84
C GLY A 192 2.93 5.76 -18.33
N LYS A 193 3.03 6.94 -17.67
CA LYS A 193 2.20 8.12 -17.95
C LYS A 193 0.70 7.83 -17.86
N GLY A 194 0.31 6.90 -16.99
CA GLY A 194 -1.09 6.51 -16.79
C GLY A 194 -1.60 5.42 -17.73
N SER A 195 -0.76 4.90 -18.64
CA SER A 195 -1.17 3.85 -19.61
C SER A 195 -1.59 2.54 -18.95
N MET A 196 -1.30 2.36 -17.68
CA MET A 196 -1.63 1.16 -16.91
C MET A 196 -3.07 1.10 -16.45
N VAL A 197 -3.75 2.24 -16.39
CA VAL A 197 -5.18 2.32 -16.05
C VAL A 197 -5.97 2.25 -17.35
N ASP A 198 -6.48 1.08 -17.64
CA ASP A 198 -7.40 0.84 -18.74
C ASP A 198 -8.83 0.80 -18.18
N LEU A 199 -9.56 1.90 -18.31
CA LEU A 199 -10.92 2.02 -17.78
C LEU A 199 -11.86 0.96 -18.34
N ALA A 200 -11.69 0.59 -19.61
CA ALA A 200 -12.51 -0.46 -20.21
C ALA A 200 -12.24 -1.83 -19.53
N LYS A 201 -10.99 -2.14 -19.21
CA LYS A 201 -10.67 -3.37 -18.47
C LYS A 201 -11.10 -3.30 -17.01
N LEU A 202 -10.93 -2.13 -16.35
CA LEU A 202 -11.39 -1.95 -14.98
C LEU A 202 -12.90 -2.21 -14.82
N THR A 203 -13.67 -1.93 -15.85
CA THR A 203 -15.14 -2.03 -15.81
C THR A 203 -15.70 -3.22 -16.58
N ALA A 204 -14.88 -3.94 -17.36
CA ALA A 204 -15.34 -5.03 -18.23
C ALA A 204 -15.92 -6.24 -17.46
N LYS A 205 -15.34 -6.59 -16.31
CA LYS A 205 -15.76 -7.76 -15.54
C LYS A 205 -16.74 -7.33 -14.44
N GLN A 206 -17.90 -7.97 -14.40
CA GLN A 206 -18.80 -7.85 -13.25
C GLN A 206 -18.18 -8.53 -12.04
N THR A 207 -18.23 -7.88 -10.90
CA THR A 207 -17.76 -8.42 -9.62
C THR A 207 -18.55 -7.81 -8.47
N ALA A 208 -18.72 -8.57 -7.40
CA ALA A 208 -19.24 -8.07 -6.13
C ALA A 208 -18.14 -7.51 -5.22
N SER A 209 -16.87 -7.72 -5.57
CA SER A 209 -15.71 -7.26 -4.75
C SER A 209 -15.58 -5.74 -4.81
N PRO A 210 -15.72 -5.02 -3.69
CA PRO A 210 -15.57 -3.59 -3.67
C PRO A 210 -14.10 -3.16 -3.76
N LEU A 211 -13.89 -2.00 -4.37
CA LEU A 211 -12.62 -1.30 -4.39
C LEU A 211 -12.70 -0.06 -3.51
N PHE A 212 -11.75 0.06 -2.58
CA PHE A 212 -11.55 1.26 -1.78
C PHE A 212 -10.28 1.97 -2.26
N VAL A 213 -10.41 3.24 -2.59
CA VAL A 213 -9.30 4.05 -3.09
C VAL A 213 -9.07 5.22 -2.14
N THR A 214 -7.83 5.40 -1.69
CA THR A 214 -7.50 6.51 -0.78
C THR A 214 -6.44 7.41 -1.38
N LEU A 215 -6.41 8.68 -0.95
CA LEU A 215 -5.45 9.67 -1.41
C LEU A 215 -5.22 10.73 -0.31
N GLY A 216 -3.99 11.22 -0.18
CA GLY A 216 -3.71 12.40 0.61
C GLY A 216 -4.16 13.68 -0.09
N GLY A 217 -4.80 14.60 0.63
CA GLY A 217 -5.33 15.85 0.06
C GLY A 217 -4.24 16.71 -0.59
N LEU A 218 -3.04 16.73 -0.03
CA LEU A 218 -1.89 17.44 -0.61
C LEU A 218 -1.28 16.74 -1.85
N GLU A 219 -1.69 15.50 -2.16
CA GLU A 219 -1.33 14.84 -3.41
C GLU A 219 -2.27 15.26 -4.54
N GLU A 220 -3.56 15.45 -4.25
CA GLU A 220 -4.54 15.89 -5.21
C GLU A 220 -4.38 17.38 -5.52
N SER A 221 -4.20 18.21 -4.50
CA SER A 221 -4.14 19.67 -4.59
C SER A 221 -3.04 20.24 -3.69
N PRO A 222 -1.76 20.13 -4.08
CA PRO A 222 -0.67 20.69 -3.31
C PRO A 222 -0.64 22.22 -3.38
N ASP A 223 -0.27 22.86 -2.29
CA ASP A 223 0.05 24.30 -2.30
C ASP A 223 1.44 24.50 -2.94
N LEU A 224 1.45 24.76 -4.24
CA LEU A 224 2.67 24.91 -5.02
C LEU A 224 3.57 26.05 -4.52
N SER A 225 3.02 27.06 -3.82
CA SER A 225 3.80 28.18 -3.28
C SER A 225 4.72 27.76 -2.11
N LYS A 226 4.42 26.61 -1.49
CA LYS A 226 5.20 26.04 -0.38
C LYS A 226 6.20 24.98 -0.81
N LEU A 227 6.26 24.68 -2.12
CA LEU A 227 7.14 23.65 -2.68
C LEU A 227 8.41 24.26 -3.26
N SER A 228 9.53 23.54 -3.16
CA SER A 228 10.74 23.87 -3.91
C SER A 228 10.53 23.65 -5.41
N ALA A 229 11.38 24.27 -6.24
CA ALA A 229 11.32 24.09 -7.70
C ALA A 229 11.45 22.60 -8.09
N GLU A 230 12.32 21.83 -7.43
CA GLU A 230 12.46 20.39 -7.63
C GLU A 230 11.16 19.63 -7.26
N GLN A 231 10.51 19.99 -6.15
CA GLN A 231 9.25 19.38 -5.74
C GLN A 231 8.12 19.67 -6.73
N VAL A 232 8.04 20.90 -7.26
CA VAL A 232 7.08 21.27 -8.29
C VAL A 232 7.34 20.47 -9.57
N GLN A 233 8.61 20.34 -10.01
CA GLN A 233 8.97 19.53 -11.16
C GLN A 233 8.58 18.06 -10.98
N ASN A 234 8.87 17.47 -9.81
CA ASN A 234 8.49 16.10 -9.47
C ASN A 234 6.98 15.90 -9.46
N TYR A 235 6.21 16.85 -8.93
CA TYR A 235 4.75 16.83 -8.97
C TYR A 235 4.23 16.84 -10.41
N GLN A 236 4.77 17.72 -11.25
CA GLN A 236 4.41 17.81 -12.67
C GLN A 236 4.73 16.52 -13.45
N ALA A 237 5.91 15.95 -13.21
CA ALA A 237 6.35 14.70 -13.85
C ALA A 237 5.49 13.48 -13.46
N ARG A 238 4.80 13.54 -12.31
CA ARG A 238 3.93 12.47 -11.81
C ARG A 238 2.46 12.66 -12.15
N LYS A 239 2.12 13.60 -13.01
CA LYS A 239 0.74 13.72 -13.52
C LYS A 239 0.40 12.55 -14.42
N SER A 240 -0.79 11.98 -14.18
CA SER A 240 -1.42 10.98 -15.03
C SER A 240 -2.53 11.62 -15.84
N TRP A 241 -2.92 11.00 -16.94
CA TRP A 241 -4.09 11.42 -17.73
C TRP A 241 -5.41 11.23 -16.96
N ILE A 242 -5.40 10.37 -15.95
CA ILE A 242 -6.55 10.12 -15.08
C ILE A 242 -6.15 10.38 -13.62
N SER A 243 -7.04 10.99 -12.84
CA SER A 243 -6.86 11.16 -11.41
C SER A 243 -7.34 9.93 -10.64
N THR A 244 -6.81 9.77 -9.41
CA THR A 244 -7.23 8.70 -8.48
C THR A 244 -8.74 8.73 -8.22
N ARG A 245 -9.31 9.92 -8.09
CA ARG A 245 -10.77 10.11 -7.92
C ARG A 245 -11.56 9.65 -9.14
N GLN A 246 -11.08 9.98 -10.35
CA GLN A 246 -11.76 9.58 -11.60
C GLN A 246 -11.79 8.07 -11.77
N VAL A 247 -10.75 7.33 -11.36
CA VAL A 247 -10.76 5.85 -11.38
C VAL A 247 -11.98 5.31 -10.62
N CYS A 248 -12.21 5.82 -9.42
CA CYS A 248 -13.33 5.37 -8.60
C CYS A 248 -14.69 5.81 -9.18
N THR A 249 -14.77 7.03 -9.70
CA THR A 249 -15.98 7.53 -10.36
C THR A 249 -16.37 6.65 -11.55
N GLU A 250 -15.42 6.28 -12.40
CA GLU A 250 -15.70 5.42 -13.56
C GLU A 250 -16.17 4.02 -13.16
N ILE A 251 -15.58 3.43 -12.12
CA ILE A 251 -16.03 2.14 -11.60
C ILE A 251 -17.48 2.25 -11.07
N ALA A 252 -17.79 3.32 -10.33
CA ALA A 252 -19.13 3.55 -9.81
C ALA A 252 -20.17 3.79 -10.93
N ASN A 253 -19.80 4.49 -12.01
CA ASN A 253 -20.63 4.70 -13.18
C ASN A 253 -21.07 3.38 -13.87
N HIS A 254 -20.28 2.31 -13.69
CA HIS A 254 -20.58 0.96 -14.18
C HIS A 254 -21.28 0.08 -13.12
N GLN A 255 -21.96 0.71 -12.14
CA GLN A 255 -22.74 0.03 -11.09
C GLN A 255 -21.89 -0.95 -10.23
N ARG A 256 -20.60 -0.66 -10.07
CA ARG A 256 -19.68 -1.42 -9.22
C ARG A 256 -19.34 -0.61 -7.99
N HIS A 257 -19.10 -1.30 -6.88
CA HIS A 257 -18.79 -0.62 -5.63
C HIS A 257 -17.35 -0.08 -5.68
N CYS A 258 -17.21 1.26 -5.68
CA CYS A 258 -15.97 1.94 -5.41
C CYS A 258 -16.18 3.08 -4.42
N GLU A 259 -15.38 3.10 -3.36
CA GLU A 259 -15.37 4.18 -2.38
C GLU A 259 -14.05 4.94 -2.48
N PHE A 260 -14.14 6.26 -2.65
CA PHE A 260 -12.98 7.16 -2.64
C PHE A 260 -12.92 7.92 -1.31
N THR A 261 -11.77 7.84 -0.61
CA THR A 261 -11.52 8.58 0.63
C THR A 261 -10.34 9.53 0.44
N LEU A 262 -10.57 10.83 0.68
CA LEU A 262 -9.52 11.85 0.69
C LEU A 262 -9.15 12.16 2.15
N PHE A 263 -7.86 12.10 2.46
CA PHE A 263 -7.34 12.47 3.78
C PHE A 263 -6.75 13.88 3.73
N ASP A 264 -7.53 14.86 4.16
CA ASP A 264 -7.14 16.27 4.13
C ASP A 264 -5.84 16.55 4.88
N GLY A 265 -5.01 17.45 4.32
CA GLY A 265 -3.73 17.84 4.89
C GLY A 265 -2.63 16.77 4.87
N LYS A 266 -2.91 15.59 4.33
CA LYS A 266 -1.93 14.51 4.22
C LYS A 266 -1.22 14.53 2.86
N ASN A 267 0.08 14.31 2.89
CA ASN A 267 0.89 14.07 1.70
C ASN A 267 1.12 12.57 1.50
N HIS A 268 1.82 12.20 0.43
CA HIS A 268 2.10 10.81 0.03
C HIS A 268 2.71 9.93 1.14
N GLY A 269 3.52 10.49 2.02
CA GLY A 269 4.13 9.75 3.15
C GLY A 269 3.27 9.79 4.40
N SER A 270 2.71 10.96 4.72
CA SER A 270 1.92 11.15 5.95
C SER A 270 0.53 10.52 5.89
N VAL A 271 0.05 10.11 4.71
CA VAL A 271 -1.23 9.40 4.54
C VAL A 271 -1.14 7.92 4.90
N ILE A 272 0.06 7.34 4.99
CA ILE A 272 0.25 5.90 5.21
C ILE A 272 -0.49 5.37 6.44
N PRO A 273 -0.43 6.00 7.63
CA PRO A 273 -1.17 5.52 8.79
C PRO A 273 -2.69 5.48 8.56
N ASP A 274 -3.25 6.52 7.93
CA ASP A 274 -4.69 6.60 7.66
C ASP A 274 -5.12 5.57 6.61
N ALA A 275 -4.28 5.31 5.61
CA ALA A 275 -4.51 4.28 4.61
C ALA A 275 -4.47 2.86 5.20
N ILE A 276 -3.54 2.60 6.14
CA ILE A 276 -3.49 1.34 6.88
C ILE A 276 -4.75 1.17 7.73
N ASP A 277 -5.20 2.22 8.42
CA ASP A 277 -6.44 2.19 9.19
C ASP A 277 -7.63 1.82 8.32
N LYS A 278 -7.76 2.45 7.14
CA LYS A 278 -8.81 2.10 6.18
C LYS A 278 -8.72 0.62 5.76
N ALA A 279 -7.51 0.11 5.51
CA ALA A 279 -7.32 -1.29 5.15
C ALA A 279 -7.71 -2.26 6.29
N LEU A 280 -7.39 -1.91 7.54
CA LEU A 280 -7.79 -2.67 8.72
C LEU A 280 -9.30 -2.64 8.92
N ASP A 281 -9.95 -1.47 8.78
CA ASP A 281 -11.41 -1.32 8.88
C ASP A 281 -12.13 -2.17 7.83
N VAL A 282 -11.61 -2.22 6.60
CA VAL A 282 -12.16 -3.07 5.52
C VAL A 282 -11.94 -4.56 5.82
N ALA A 283 -10.74 -4.94 6.26
CA ALA A 283 -10.41 -6.34 6.53
C ALA A 283 -11.10 -6.91 7.78
N SER A 284 -11.59 -6.08 8.69
CA SER A 284 -12.24 -6.53 9.94
C SER A 284 -13.77 -6.59 9.88
N GLN A 285 -14.36 -6.37 8.70
CA GLN A 285 -15.83 -6.42 8.47
C GLN A 285 -16.43 -7.83 8.57
#